data_b0396bf35a66b3a2ecab281f9826104a
#
_entry.id   b0396bf35a66b3a2ecab281f9826104a
#
_cell.length_a   1.000
_cell.length_b   1.000
_cell.length_c   1.000
_cell.angle_alpha   90.00
_cell.angle_beta   90.00
_cell.angle_gamma   90.00
#
_symmetry.space_group_name_H-M   'P 1'
#
loop_
_entity.id
_entity.type
_entity.pdbx_description
1 polymer ?
#
loop_
_entity_poly.entity_id
_entity_poly.type
_entity_poly.pdbx_seq_one_letter_code
_entity_poly.pdbx_strand_id
1 'polypeptide(L)'
;MKPYLNNRHLLSLFVLIIFFACKPEDTKLDVPQISSVEKLIEHSKEFEQNILTYKTPGGRVHFAIGFGIANSVMVEGEEGNIIIDASDSTYEASEIYKRFKKLSDNPITAIIYTHNHGDHTFGAAHYLTTQKERPLVIAHESTDYYMQRILGIINPIISVRSARMFGTALPEDEVVNVGIGKSLNVSKSPFGYIKPDTTFKEELKIKISGINIELYHAPGETNDQLYVWLPEHKSLMPGDNIYKTFPNLYTIRGTTHRDVAGWVSSLDKMRSHEAEFIFPSHTKPIIGSEEAMEALTIYRDAIQYVHDQTIRLMNE
;
A
#
# COMPACT_ATOMS: atom_id res chain seq x y z
N MET A 1 -91.53 -30.14 -21.54
CA MET A 1 -91.19 -29.55 -20.21
C MET A 1 -90.23 -28.41 -20.41
N LYS A 2 -90.60 -27.23 -20.00
CA LYS A 2 -89.90 -25.96 -20.29
C LYS A 2 -88.63 -25.82 -19.43
N PRO A 3 -87.52 -25.22 -19.95
CA PRO A 3 -86.36 -24.87 -19.14
C PRO A 3 -86.54 -23.49 -18.50
N TYR A 4 -86.06 -23.39 -17.27
CA TYR A 4 -85.96 -22.12 -16.53
C TYR A 4 -84.70 -21.38 -16.93
N LEU A 5 -84.86 -20.12 -17.40
CA LEU A 5 -83.82 -19.10 -17.50
C LEU A 5 -83.57 -18.50 -16.12
N ASN A 6 -82.36 -18.42 -15.72
CA ASN A 6 -81.95 -17.60 -14.57
C ASN A 6 -80.82 -16.61 -14.96
N ASN A 7 -81.25 -15.38 -15.10
CA ASN A 7 -80.35 -14.25 -15.30
C ASN A 7 -79.52 -13.95 -14.05
N ARG A 8 -78.22 -14.00 -14.17
CA ARG A 8 -77.33 -13.40 -13.20
C ARG A 8 -76.53 -12.29 -13.90
N HIS A 9 -76.81 -11.08 -13.51
CA HIS A 9 -76.05 -9.90 -13.89
C HIS A 9 -74.68 -9.98 -13.32
N LEU A 10 -73.63 -10.11 -14.16
CA LEU A 10 -72.23 -9.93 -13.79
C LEU A 10 -71.92 -8.44 -13.77
N LEU A 11 -71.83 -7.90 -12.59
CA LEU A 11 -71.29 -6.54 -12.37
C LEU A 11 -69.81 -6.58 -12.52
N SER A 12 -69.29 -6.14 -13.67
CA SER A 12 -67.83 -6.01 -13.88
C SER A 12 -67.34 -4.71 -13.21
N LEU A 13 -66.74 -4.85 -12.06
CA LEU A 13 -66.06 -3.77 -11.35
C LEU A 13 -64.70 -3.51 -12.04
N PHE A 14 -64.62 -2.48 -12.88
CA PHE A 14 -63.33 -2.00 -13.41
C PHE A 14 -62.60 -1.25 -12.30
N VAL A 15 -61.60 -1.91 -11.65
CA VAL A 15 -60.68 -1.23 -10.78
C VAL A 15 -59.62 -0.54 -11.65
N LEU A 16 -59.73 0.78 -11.79
CA LEU A 16 -58.73 1.60 -12.45
C LEU A 16 -57.55 1.78 -11.50
N ILE A 17 -56.52 0.96 -11.66
CA ILE A 17 -55.25 1.12 -10.92
C ILE A 17 -54.49 2.28 -11.60
N ILE A 18 -54.54 3.47 -11.02
CA ILE A 18 -53.72 4.60 -11.41
C ILE A 18 -52.29 4.34 -10.85
N PHE A 19 -51.41 3.83 -11.69
CA PHE A 19 -49.98 3.83 -11.40
C PHE A 19 -49.49 5.28 -11.45
N PHE A 20 -49.32 5.89 -10.28
CA PHE A 20 -48.44 7.03 -10.16
C PHE A 20 -47.02 6.53 -10.39
N ALA A 21 -46.53 6.59 -11.62
CA ALA A 21 -45.12 6.47 -11.92
C ALA A 21 -44.44 7.73 -11.35
N CYS A 22 -43.94 7.66 -10.13
CA CYS A 22 -42.87 8.57 -9.71
C CYS A 22 -41.72 8.38 -10.70
N LYS A 23 -41.60 9.28 -11.66
CA LYS A 23 -40.33 9.44 -12.37
C LYS A 23 -39.31 9.86 -11.31
N PRO A 24 -38.22 9.09 -11.12
CA PRO A 24 -37.12 9.63 -10.36
C PRO A 24 -36.71 10.93 -11.07
N GLU A 25 -36.75 12.04 -10.38
CA GLU A 25 -36.03 13.23 -10.81
C GLU A 25 -34.58 12.83 -10.92
N ASP A 26 -34.09 12.70 -12.16
CA ASP A 26 -32.69 12.67 -12.47
C ASP A 26 -32.12 14.04 -12.04
N THR A 27 -31.85 14.20 -10.75
CA THR A 27 -30.94 15.21 -10.26
C THR A 27 -29.56 14.80 -10.75
N LYS A 28 -29.26 15.11 -12.01
CA LYS A 28 -27.90 15.14 -12.51
C LYS A 28 -27.19 16.17 -11.65
N LEU A 29 -26.47 15.65 -10.64
CA LEU A 29 -25.43 16.42 -10.01
C LEU A 29 -24.52 16.88 -11.16
N ASP A 30 -24.44 18.18 -11.35
CA ASP A 30 -23.58 18.82 -12.34
C ASP A 30 -22.14 18.70 -11.84
N VAL A 31 -21.64 17.46 -11.81
CA VAL A 31 -20.24 17.16 -11.51
C VAL A 31 -19.48 17.50 -12.77
N PRO A 32 -18.56 18.48 -12.73
CA PRO A 32 -17.73 18.80 -13.88
C PRO A 32 -17.15 17.51 -14.44
N GLN A 33 -17.44 17.18 -15.69
CA GLN A 33 -16.89 15.99 -16.34
C GLN A 33 -15.43 16.27 -16.71
N ILE A 34 -14.56 16.19 -15.69
CA ILE A 34 -13.11 16.12 -15.90
C ILE A 34 -12.84 14.81 -16.63
N SER A 35 -12.10 14.87 -17.73
CA SER A 35 -11.75 13.67 -18.48
C SER A 35 -10.94 12.70 -17.61
N SER A 36 -11.00 11.40 -17.92
CA SER A 36 -10.23 10.40 -17.18
C SER A 36 -8.72 10.67 -17.25
N VAL A 37 -8.24 11.24 -18.34
CA VAL A 37 -6.84 11.64 -18.52
C VAL A 37 -6.47 12.82 -17.62
N GLU A 38 -7.33 13.84 -17.53
CA GLU A 38 -7.11 14.97 -16.64
C GLU A 38 -7.08 14.56 -15.18
N LYS A 39 -7.97 13.64 -14.76
CA LYS A 39 -7.94 13.05 -13.41
C LYS A 39 -6.64 12.29 -13.13
N LEU A 40 -6.15 11.54 -14.10
CA LEU A 40 -4.89 10.80 -13.98
C LEU A 40 -3.68 11.75 -13.87
N ILE A 41 -3.66 12.82 -14.65
CA ILE A 41 -2.63 13.87 -14.58
C ILE A 41 -2.69 14.59 -13.23
N GLU A 42 -3.90 14.94 -12.75
CA GLU A 42 -4.06 15.57 -11.44
C GLU A 42 -3.55 14.65 -10.32
N HIS A 43 -3.91 13.35 -10.38
CA HIS A 43 -3.44 12.36 -9.44
C HIS A 43 -1.91 12.20 -9.44
N SER A 44 -1.24 12.44 -10.59
CA SER A 44 0.23 12.38 -10.67
C SER A 44 0.94 13.40 -9.79
N LYS A 45 0.28 14.51 -9.44
CA LYS A 45 0.81 15.51 -8.52
C LYS A 45 0.98 14.98 -7.08
N GLU A 46 0.28 13.89 -6.74
CA GLU A 46 0.50 13.18 -5.47
C GLU A 46 1.91 12.57 -5.39
N PHE A 47 2.53 12.27 -6.54
CA PHE A 47 3.83 11.60 -6.66
C PHE A 47 4.93 12.52 -7.19
N GLU A 48 4.80 13.83 -7.02
CA GLU A 48 5.91 14.75 -7.31
C GLU A 48 7.11 14.44 -6.42
N GLN A 49 8.28 14.31 -7.06
CA GLN A 49 9.51 13.92 -6.38
C GLN A 49 9.93 14.92 -5.30
N ASN A 50 9.87 14.51 -4.05
CA ASN A 50 10.19 15.35 -2.90
C ASN A 50 10.72 14.53 -1.70
N ILE A 51 11.38 15.24 -0.77
CA ILE A 51 11.62 14.76 0.59
C ILE A 51 10.80 15.62 1.55
N LEU A 52 9.83 15.01 2.19
CA LEU A 52 9.02 15.65 3.23
C LEU A 52 9.66 15.35 4.59
N THR A 53 9.82 16.38 5.43
CA THR A 53 10.40 16.23 6.77
C THR A 53 9.34 16.50 7.82
N TYR A 54 9.18 15.56 8.73
CA TYR A 54 8.24 15.65 9.85
C TYR A 54 8.98 15.69 11.18
N LYS A 55 8.54 16.59 12.07
CA LYS A 55 8.97 16.61 13.46
C LYS A 55 7.97 15.80 14.25
N THR A 56 8.41 14.65 14.74
CA THR A 56 7.66 13.79 15.64
C THR A 56 8.13 14.01 17.09
N PRO A 57 7.42 13.51 18.11
CA PRO A 57 7.89 13.59 19.50
C PRO A 57 9.28 12.96 19.72
N GLY A 58 9.61 11.89 19.00
CA GLY A 58 10.90 11.18 19.11
C GLY A 58 12.03 11.76 18.26
N GLY A 59 11.77 12.73 17.37
CA GLY A 59 12.80 13.29 16.48
C GLY A 59 12.31 13.53 15.06
N ARG A 60 13.22 13.55 14.09
CA ARG A 60 12.88 13.80 12.69
C ARG A 60 12.71 12.51 11.90
N VAL A 61 11.67 12.52 11.06
CA VAL A 61 11.41 11.50 10.05
C VAL A 61 11.36 12.16 8.69
N HIS A 62 12.12 11.63 7.74
CA HIS A 62 12.20 12.09 6.36
C HIS A 62 11.56 11.08 5.44
N PHE A 63 10.65 11.55 4.62
CA PHE A 63 9.83 10.72 3.75
C PHE A 63 10.12 11.06 2.28
N ALA A 64 10.70 10.12 1.57
CA ALA A 64 11.02 10.23 0.15
C ALA A 64 9.83 9.74 -0.68
N ILE A 65 9.20 10.64 -1.45
CA ILE A 65 8.07 10.33 -2.32
C ILE A 65 8.40 10.66 -3.78
N GLY A 66 7.89 9.85 -4.71
CA GLY A 66 7.95 10.12 -6.14
C GLY A 66 9.29 9.83 -6.79
N PHE A 67 10.18 9.09 -6.14
CA PHE A 67 11.44 8.61 -6.72
C PHE A 67 11.23 7.32 -7.51
N GLY A 68 10.45 6.41 -6.98
CA GLY A 68 10.03 5.14 -7.57
C GLY A 68 8.54 4.89 -7.34
N ILE A 69 8.11 3.64 -7.41
CA ILE A 69 6.74 3.25 -7.05
C ILE A 69 6.56 3.37 -5.54
N ALA A 70 7.47 2.75 -4.75
CA ALA A 70 7.43 2.82 -3.31
C ALA A 70 8.17 4.06 -2.77
N ASN A 71 7.71 4.51 -1.63
CA ASN A 71 8.35 5.52 -0.81
C ASN A 71 9.48 4.88 0.02
N SER A 72 10.42 5.71 0.46
CA SER A 72 11.46 5.30 1.41
C SER A 72 11.47 6.26 2.59
N VAL A 73 11.61 5.73 3.80
CA VAL A 73 11.60 6.54 5.02
C VAL A 73 12.97 6.50 5.68
N MET A 74 13.50 7.69 6.05
CA MET A 74 14.67 7.79 6.89
C MET A 74 14.29 8.33 8.26
N VAL A 75 14.62 7.60 9.31
CA VAL A 75 14.48 8.05 10.71
C VAL A 75 15.84 8.47 11.22
N GLU A 76 15.96 9.70 11.70
CA GLU A 76 17.20 10.21 12.29
C GLU A 76 17.39 9.66 13.70
N GLY A 77 18.52 9.05 13.94
CA GLY A 77 18.95 8.63 15.27
C GLY A 77 20.18 9.41 15.75
N GLU A 78 20.56 9.17 16.99
CA GLU A 78 21.67 9.88 17.67
C GLU A 78 23.03 9.62 16.99
N GLU A 79 23.30 8.37 16.62
CA GLU A 79 24.60 7.93 16.06
C GLU A 79 24.49 7.45 14.62
N GLY A 80 23.30 7.36 14.07
CA GLY A 80 23.05 6.86 12.72
C GLY A 80 21.59 6.97 12.31
N ASN A 81 21.33 6.83 11.03
CA ASN A 81 20.02 6.89 10.44
C ASN A 81 19.53 5.47 10.08
N ILE A 82 18.23 5.26 10.11
CA ILE A 82 17.59 4.00 9.75
C ILE A 82 16.75 4.22 8.49
N ILE A 83 16.90 3.34 7.51
CA ILE A 83 16.07 3.33 6.29
C ILE A 83 14.98 2.28 6.44
N ILE A 84 13.75 2.64 6.15
CA ILE A 84 12.61 1.73 6.03
C ILE A 84 12.19 1.74 4.58
N ASP A 85 12.27 0.59 3.94
CA ASP A 85 12.17 0.32 2.50
C ASP A 85 13.20 1.07 1.64
N ALA A 86 13.87 0.32 0.78
CA ALA A 86 15.08 0.76 0.09
C ALA A 86 14.82 1.25 -1.35
N SER A 87 13.55 1.34 -1.78
CA SER A 87 13.15 1.72 -3.14
C SER A 87 13.36 0.64 -4.21
N ASP A 88 12.94 0.96 -5.45
CA ASP A 88 12.78 0.06 -6.61
C ASP A 88 14.11 -0.45 -7.19
N SER A 89 15.18 0.33 -7.02
CA SER A 89 16.49 0.01 -7.59
C SER A 89 17.61 0.79 -6.90
N THR A 90 18.84 0.40 -7.23
CA THR A 90 20.03 1.12 -6.73
C THR A 90 20.14 2.55 -7.28
N TYR A 91 19.50 2.85 -8.42
CA TYR A 91 19.49 4.20 -8.97
C TYR A 91 18.58 5.12 -8.14
N GLU A 92 17.30 4.73 -7.93
CA GLU A 92 16.36 5.49 -7.11
C GLU A 92 16.89 5.66 -5.67
N ALA A 93 17.43 4.58 -5.08
CA ALA A 93 18.09 4.63 -3.77
C ALA A 93 19.23 5.65 -3.74
N SER A 94 20.03 5.75 -4.81
CA SER A 94 21.11 6.74 -4.91
C SER A 94 20.58 8.18 -4.95
N GLU A 95 19.51 8.43 -5.68
CA GLU A 95 18.89 9.76 -5.77
C GLU A 95 18.24 10.16 -4.43
N ILE A 96 17.58 9.22 -3.76
CA ILE A 96 17.04 9.41 -2.41
C ILE A 96 18.17 9.71 -1.42
N TYR A 97 19.22 8.88 -1.41
CA TYR A 97 20.35 9.02 -0.48
C TYR A 97 21.08 10.35 -0.63
N LYS A 98 21.30 10.83 -1.86
CA LYS A 98 21.88 12.16 -2.11
C LYS A 98 21.08 13.29 -1.46
N ARG A 99 19.76 13.14 -1.33
CA ARG A 99 18.90 14.13 -0.70
C ARG A 99 18.85 13.94 0.82
N PHE A 100 18.81 12.70 1.31
CA PHE A 100 18.88 12.41 2.74
C PHE A 100 20.20 12.91 3.35
N LYS A 101 21.33 12.76 2.64
CA LYS A 101 22.63 13.29 3.08
C LYS A 101 22.69 14.81 3.26
N LYS A 102 21.79 15.56 2.63
CA LYS A 102 21.69 17.02 2.85
C LYS A 102 20.91 17.37 4.13
N LEU A 103 20.21 16.40 4.72
CA LEU A 103 19.37 16.58 5.90
C LEU A 103 20.04 16.02 7.16
N SER A 104 20.79 14.93 7.02
CA SER A 104 21.56 14.32 8.09
C SER A 104 22.89 13.76 7.56
N ASP A 105 23.97 14.09 8.23
CA ASP A 105 25.31 13.57 7.92
C ASP A 105 25.61 12.22 8.59
N ASN A 106 24.73 11.76 9.49
CA ASN A 106 24.87 10.48 10.15
C ASN A 106 24.91 9.32 9.14
N PRO A 107 25.69 8.27 9.42
CA PRO A 107 25.71 7.08 8.57
C PRO A 107 24.36 6.36 8.59
N ILE A 108 24.07 5.58 7.55
CA ILE A 108 22.98 4.62 7.60
C ILE A 108 23.47 3.40 8.38
N THR A 109 22.78 3.05 9.46
CA THR A 109 23.15 1.95 10.36
C THR A 109 22.26 0.73 10.22
N ALA A 110 21.02 0.92 9.72
CA ALA A 110 20.12 -0.19 9.45
C ALA A 110 19.20 0.10 8.25
N ILE A 111 18.75 -0.98 7.62
CA ILE A 111 17.71 -1.02 6.60
C ILE A 111 16.68 -2.04 7.06
N ILE A 112 15.42 -1.67 7.05
CA ILE A 112 14.30 -2.55 7.40
C ILE A 112 13.44 -2.73 6.14
N TYR A 113 13.24 -3.96 5.70
CA TYR A 113 12.28 -4.27 4.65
C TYR A 113 10.93 -4.56 5.27
N THR A 114 9.88 -3.89 4.80
CA THR A 114 8.52 -4.20 5.23
C THR A 114 8.03 -5.52 4.67
N HIS A 115 8.44 -5.87 3.44
CA HIS A 115 8.10 -7.14 2.78
C HIS A 115 8.95 -7.41 1.53
N ASN A 116 8.70 -8.53 0.86
CA ASN A 116 9.52 -9.07 -0.23
C ASN A 116 9.33 -8.42 -1.61
N HIS A 117 8.50 -7.41 -1.80
CA HIS A 117 8.36 -6.78 -3.11
C HIS A 117 9.61 -5.98 -3.50
N GLY A 118 9.88 -5.93 -4.80
CA GLY A 118 11.12 -5.36 -5.33
C GLY A 118 11.26 -3.86 -5.08
N ASP A 119 10.15 -3.14 -5.14
CA ASP A 119 10.09 -1.70 -4.90
C ASP A 119 10.40 -1.28 -3.46
N HIS A 120 10.48 -2.24 -2.53
CA HIS A 120 10.91 -2.01 -1.14
C HIS A 120 12.33 -2.49 -0.87
N THR A 121 12.88 -3.35 -1.74
CA THR A 121 14.11 -4.10 -1.42
C THR A 121 15.27 -3.90 -2.40
N PHE A 122 14.98 -3.55 -3.68
CA PHE A 122 16.00 -3.58 -4.74
C PHE A 122 17.01 -2.42 -4.69
N GLY A 123 16.79 -1.41 -3.88
CA GLY A 123 17.76 -0.33 -3.68
C GLY A 123 18.83 -0.59 -2.61
N ALA A 124 18.68 -1.65 -1.81
CA ALA A 124 19.48 -1.85 -0.60
C ALA A 124 21.00 -1.91 -0.84
N ALA A 125 21.45 -2.51 -1.94
CA ALA A 125 22.89 -2.60 -2.25
C ALA A 125 23.55 -1.22 -2.36
N HIS A 126 22.82 -0.18 -2.76
CA HIS A 126 23.38 1.17 -2.79
C HIS A 126 23.79 1.64 -1.40
N TYR A 127 22.94 1.47 -0.41
CA TYR A 127 23.24 1.87 0.98
C TYR A 127 24.42 1.07 1.54
N LEU A 128 24.48 -0.25 1.30
CA LEU A 128 25.57 -1.08 1.80
C LEU A 128 26.93 -0.69 1.20
N THR A 129 26.98 -0.30 -0.06
CA THR A 129 28.23 0.05 -0.76
C THR A 129 28.72 1.47 -0.47
N THR A 130 27.86 2.34 0.04
CA THR A 130 28.17 3.75 0.28
C THR A 130 28.52 4.06 1.73
N GLN A 131 28.27 3.15 2.67
CA GLN A 131 28.63 3.32 4.08
C GLN A 131 30.03 2.76 4.38
N LYS A 132 30.71 3.40 5.34
CA LYS A 132 32.00 2.90 5.84
C LYS A 132 31.84 1.57 6.61
N GLU A 133 30.79 1.50 7.43
CA GLU A 133 30.38 0.29 8.12
C GLU A 133 29.10 -0.24 7.46
N ARG A 134 29.03 -1.55 7.32
CA ARG A 134 27.92 -2.21 6.65
C ARG A 134 26.63 -2.07 7.48
N PRO A 135 25.55 -1.45 6.95
CA PRO A 135 24.28 -1.39 7.63
C PRO A 135 23.69 -2.78 7.91
N LEU A 136 23.00 -2.92 9.03
CA LEU A 136 22.24 -4.11 9.38
C LEU A 136 20.98 -4.18 8.52
N VAL A 137 20.72 -5.31 7.88
CA VAL A 137 19.48 -5.52 7.10
C VAL A 137 18.53 -6.42 7.90
N ILE A 138 17.33 -5.93 8.18
CA ILE A 138 16.33 -6.59 9.02
C ILE A 138 15.05 -6.84 8.20
N ALA A 139 14.47 -8.04 8.34
CA ALA A 139 13.19 -8.39 7.72
C ALA A 139 12.51 -9.55 8.46
N HIS A 140 11.30 -9.91 8.02
CA HIS A 140 10.64 -11.13 8.47
C HIS A 140 11.40 -12.38 7.96
N GLU A 141 11.37 -13.49 8.72
CA GLU A 141 12.15 -14.71 8.41
C GLU A 141 11.85 -15.30 7.02
N SER A 142 10.66 -15.11 6.50
CA SER A 142 10.26 -15.64 5.19
C SER A 142 10.53 -14.70 4.01
N THR A 143 11.00 -13.47 4.24
CA THR A 143 11.23 -12.47 3.18
C THR A 143 12.21 -13.00 2.12
N ASP A 144 13.34 -13.57 2.53
CA ASP A 144 14.32 -14.12 1.57
C ASP A 144 13.73 -15.29 0.76
N TYR A 145 12.94 -16.16 1.39
CA TYR A 145 12.27 -17.25 0.69
C TYR A 145 11.34 -16.75 -0.44
N TYR A 146 10.49 -15.75 -0.16
CA TYR A 146 9.59 -15.20 -1.17
C TYR A 146 10.34 -14.44 -2.24
N MET A 147 11.41 -13.70 -1.86
CA MET A 147 12.28 -13.01 -2.81
C MET A 147 12.95 -13.99 -3.78
N GLN A 148 13.51 -15.09 -3.28
CA GLN A 148 14.14 -16.12 -4.14
C GLN A 148 13.12 -16.77 -5.09
N ARG A 149 11.87 -16.92 -4.69
CA ARG A 149 10.81 -17.38 -5.61
C ARG A 149 10.55 -16.39 -6.74
N ILE A 150 10.46 -15.10 -6.43
CA ILE A 150 10.19 -14.05 -7.42
C ILE A 150 11.38 -13.94 -8.39
N LEU A 151 12.60 -13.90 -7.90
CA LEU A 151 13.80 -13.76 -8.70
C LEU A 151 14.17 -15.03 -9.48
N GLY A 152 13.76 -16.19 -8.98
CA GLY A 152 14.10 -17.50 -9.55
C GLY A 152 12.92 -18.22 -10.19
N ILE A 153 12.21 -19.00 -9.39
CA ILE A 153 11.25 -20.01 -9.88
C ILE A 153 10.13 -19.44 -10.74
N ILE A 154 9.52 -18.33 -10.30
CA ILE A 154 8.37 -17.73 -11.00
C ILE A 154 8.74 -16.54 -11.88
N ASN A 155 10.02 -16.14 -11.90
CA ASN A 155 10.49 -14.97 -12.63
C ASN A 155 10.02 -14.91 -14.10
N PRO A 156 10.15 -15.97 -14.91
CA PRO A 156 9.75 -15.90 -16.31
C PRO A 156 8.27 -15.59 -16.54
N ILE A 157 7.43 -15.99 -15.59
CA ILE A 157 5.97 -15.77 -15.67
C ILE A 157 5.61 -14.41 -15.08
N ILE A 158 6.11 -14.12 -13.87
CA ILE A 158 5.74 -12.91 -13.14
C ILE A 158 6.25 -11.64 -13.85
N SER A 159 7.43 -11.69 -14.46
CA SER A 159 8.00 -10.56 -15.20
C SER A 159 7.12 -10.15 -16.38
N VAL A 160 6.67 -11.11 -17.19
CA VAL A 160 5.79 -10.83 -18.34
C VAL A 160 4.42 -10.29 -17.89
N ARG A 161 3.86 -10.86 -16.83
CA ARG A 161 2.56 -10.41 -16.28
C ARG A 161 2.67 -9.05 -15.62
N SER A 162 3.75 -8.80 -14.88
CA SER A 162 4.02 -7.49 -14.27
C SER A 162 4.22 -6.42 -15.32
N ALA A 163 4.97 -6.69 -16.39
CA ALA A 163 5.14 -5.75 -17.49
C ALA A 163 3.81 -5.30 -18.11
N ARG A 164 2.85 -6.23 -18.26
CA ARG A 164 1.50 -5.90 -18.73
C ARG A 164 0.67 -5.14 -17.69
N MET A 165 0.79 -5.52 -16.42
CA MET A 165 0.01 -4.92 -15.32
C MET A 165 0.44 -3.48 -15.02
N PHE A 166 1.75 -3.21 -15.06
CA PHE A 166 2.32 -1.90 -14.78
C PHE A 166 2.58 -1.04 -16.03
N GLY A 167 2.25 -1.56 -17.21
CA GLY A 167 2.44 -0.82 -18.47
C GLY A 167 3.91 -0.55 -18.84
N THR A 168 4.86 -1.35 -18.36
CA THR A 168 6.30 -1.10 -18.57
C THR A 168 6.75 -1.25 -20.03
N ALA A 169 5.89 -1.82 -20.89
CA ALA A 169 6.12 -1.92 -22.34
C ALA A 169 5.53 -0.75 -23.13
N LEU A 170 4.81 0.16 -22.49
CA LEU A 170 4.29 1.37 -23.10
C LEU A 170 5.39 2.43 -23.23
N PRO A 171 5.26 3.35 -24.20
CA PRO A 171 6.10 4.55 -24.25
C PRO A 171 6.05 5.33 -22.95
N GLU A 172 7.16 5.94 -22.56
CA GLU A 172 7.29 6.62 -21.26
C GLU A 172 6.27 7.77 -21.08
N ASP A 173 5.88 8.42 -22.16
CA ASP A 173 4.89 9.50 -22.22
C ASP A 173 3.43 9.02 -22.12
N GLU A 174 3.20 7.72 -22.31
CA GLU A 174 1.88 7.10 -22.14
C GLU A 174 1.63 6.60 -20.71
N VAL A 175 2.69 6.45 -19.88
CA VAL A 175 2.58 5.99 -18.48
C VAL A 175 2.65 7.21 -17.54
N VAL A 176 1.49 7.75 -17.21
CA VAL A 176 1.38 8.94 -16.34
C VAL A 176 1.69 8.58 -14.88
N ASN A 177 1.07 7.53 -14.35
CA ASN A 177 1.36 6.90 -13.05
C ASN A 177 0.70 5.53 -12.98
N VAL A 178 0.99 4.75 -11.94
CA VAL A 178 0.42 3.41 -11.72
C VAL A 178 -0.60 3.35 -10.58
N GLY A 179 -1.14 4.50 -10.19
CA GLY A 179 -2.18 4.63 -9.16
C GLY A 179 -1.67 4.72 -7.71
N ILE A 180 -0.52 4.14 -7.42
CA ILE A 180 0.10 4.11 -6.08
C ILE A 180 1.48 4.78 -6.04
N GLY A 181 2.02 5.14 -7.19
CA GLY A 181 3.31 5.78 -7.35
C GLY A 181 3.60 6.12 -8.82
N LYS A 182 4.83 6.53 -9.10
CA LYS A 182 5.32 6.68 -10.47
C LYS A 182 5.36 5.35 -11.20
N SER A 183 5.70 5.38 -12.50
CA SER A 183 5.94 4.18 -13.29
C SER A 183 7.14 3.38 -12.75
N LEU A 184 7.05 2.05 -12.82
CA LEU A 184 8.16 1.16 -12.53
C LEU A 184 9.22 1.27 -13.63
N ASN A 185 10.35 1.88 -13.32
CA ASN A 185 11.44 2.04 -14.29
C ASN A 185 12.49 0.93 -14.15
N VAL A 186 12.16 -0.27 -14.62
CA VAL A 186 13.04 -1.46 -14.54
C VAL A 186 14.26 -1.40 -15.48
N SER A 187 14.32 -0.42 -16.38
CA SER A 187 15.37 -0.38 -17.44
C SER A 187 16.65 0.34 -17.00
N LYS A 188 16.63 1.13 -15.95
CA LYS A 188 17.72 2.06 -15.63
C LYS A 188 18.71 1.57 -14.58
N SER A 189 18.45 0.47 -13.86
CA SER A 189 19.37 0.05 -12.80
C SER A 189 19.25 -1.42 -12.40
N PRO A 190 20.34 -2.05 -11.97
CA PRO A 190 20.29 -3.42 -11.47
C PRO A 190 19.52 -3.54 -10.17
N PHE A 191 18.90 -4.69 -9.99
CA PHE A 191 18.26 -5.06 -8.72
C PHE A 191 19.35 -5.33 -7.68
N GLY A 192 19.32 -4.53 -6.62
CA GLY A 192 20.30 -4.58 -5.54
C GLY A 192 19.74 -5.17 -4.26
N TYR A 193 18.97 -6.25 -4.35
CA TYR A 193 18.48 -6.98 -3.18
C TYR A 193 19.64 -7.51 -2.34
N ILE A 194 19.54 -7.32 -1.04
CA ILE A 194 20.47 -7.85 -0.05
C ILE A 194 19.68 -8.75 0.89
N LYS A 195 20.18 -9.98 1.07
CA LYS A 195 19.60 -10.91 2.04
C LYS A 195 19.66 -10.31 3.44
N PRO A 196 18.56 -10.39 4.23
CA PRO A 196 18.57 -9.92 5.62
C PRO A 196 19.61 -10.61 6.48
N ASP A 197 20.24 -9.83 7.35
CA ASP A 197 21.21 -10.31 8.36
C ASP A 197 20.49 -10.77 9.63
N THR A 198 19.43 -10.05 10.00
CA THR A 198 18.60 -10.31 11.17
C THR A 198 17.18 -10.55 10.73
N THR A 199 16.61 -11.65 11.18
CA THR A 199 15.22 -12.01 10.90
C THR A 199 14.47 -12.34 12.17
N PHE A 200 13.14 -12.21 12.12
CA PHE A 200 12.25 -12.57 13.22
C PHE A 200 10.98 -13.21 12.68
N LYS A 201 10.19 -13.82 13.55
CA LYS A 201 8.96 -14.51 13.18
C LYS A 201 7.69 -13.71 13.53
N GLU A 202 7.48 -13.41 14.80
CA GLU A 202 6.24 -12.73 15.25
C GLU A 202 6.48 -11.27 15.58
N GLU A 203 7.50 -11.00 16.40
CA GLU A 203 7.87 -9.64 16.80
C GLU A 203 9.37 -9.53 17.06
N LEU A 204 9.89 -8.33 16.89
CA LEU A 204 11.26 -7.97 17.29
C LEU A 204 11.26 -6.56 17.87
N LYS A 205 11.73 -6.42 19.11
CA LYS A 205 11.97 -5.12 19.75
C LYS A 205 13.48 -4.91 19.86
N ILE A 206 13.95 -3.84 19.26
CA ILE A 206 15.40 -3.57 19.15
C ILE A 206 15.65 -2.07 19.28
N LYS A 207 16.81 -1.72 19.84
CA LYS A 207 17.27 -0.33 19.85
C LYS A 207 18.46 -0.16 18.91
N ILE A 208 18.34 0.75 17.93
CA ILE A 208 19.40 1.06 16.95
C ILE A 208 19.59 2.57 16.92
N SER A 209 20.83 3.04 17.03
CA SER A 209 21.20 4.47 16.98
C SER A 209 20.35 5.37 17.88
N GLY A 210 20.01 4.86 19.08
CA GLY A 210 19.18 5.59 20.05
C GLY A 210 17.65 5.41 19.89
N ILE A 211 17.20 4.87 18.75
CA ILE A 211 15.76 4.71 18.43
C ILE A 211 15.26 3.35 18.91
N ASN A 212 14.18 3.32 19.70
CA ASN A 212 13.44 2.09 20.00
C ASN A 212 12.53 1.73 18.83
N ILE A 213 12.69 0.53 18.31
CA ILE A 213 11.99 0.02 17.13
C ILE A 213 11.26 -1.24 17.52
N GLU A 214 9.98 -1.29 17.22
CA GLU A 214 9.16 -2.48 17.36
C GLU A 214 8.70 -2.93 15.96
N LEU A 215 9.04 -4.15 15.60
CA LEU A 215 8.67 -4.79 14.34
C LEU A 215 7.66 -5.89 14.64
N TYR A 216 6.57 -5.92 13.91
CA TYR A 216 5.51 -6.90 14.10
C TYR A 216 5.16 -7.58 12.78
N HIS A 217 5.11 -8.90 12.78
CA HIS A 217 4.56 -9.64 11.66
C HIS A 217 3.08 -9.35 11.52
N ALA A 218 2.69 -8.93 10.33
CA ALA A 218 1.34 -8.48 10.02
C ALA A 218 0.98 -8.84 8.57
N PRO A 219 0.71 -10.11 8.27
CA PRO A 219 0.39 -10.54 6.91
C PRO A 219 -0.82 -9.77 6.37
N GLY A 220 -0.75 -9.41 5.11
CA GLY A 220 -1.78 -8.63 4.41
C GLY A 220 -1.52 -8.66 2.92
N GLU A 221 -0.83 -7.66 2.38
CA GLU A 221 -0.45 -7.68 0.97
C GLU A 221 0.42 -8.87 0.62
N THR A 222 1.36 -9.22 1.50
CA THR A 222 2.20 -10.42 1.40
C THR A 222 2.20 -11.20 2.71
N ASN A 223 2.64 -12.47 2.63
CA ASN A 223 2.69 -13.34 3.82
C ASN A 223 3.82 -12.99 4.78
N ASP A 224 4.87 -12.30 4.31
CA ASP A 224 6.01 -11.84 5.10
C ASP A 224 5.89 -10.39 5.54
N GLN A 225 4.77 -9.73 5.24
CA GLN A 225 4.52 -8.33 5.58
C GLN A 225 4.73 -8.10 7.07
N LEU A 226 5.49 -7.06 7.38
CA LEU A 226 5.62 -6.52 8.73
C LEU A 226 5.23 -5.03 8.74
N TYR A 227 4.97 -4.49 9.91
CA TYR A 227 4.98 -3.05 10.11
C TYR A 227 6.02 -2.65 11.16
N VAL A 228 6.48 -1.41 11.03
CA VAL A 228 7.38 -0.78 12.00
C VAL A 228 6.59 0.17 12.86
N TRP A 229 6.72 0.03 14.18
CA TRP A 229 6.21 0.96 15.17
C TRP A 229 7.39 1.64 15.88
N LEU A 230 7.37 2.96 15.94
CA LEU A 230 8.34 3.77 16.67
C LEU A 230 7.62 4.47 17.83
N PRO A 231 7.66 3.90 19.06
CA PRO A 231 6.86 4.37 20.17
C PRO A 231 7.09 5.85 20.52
N GLU A 232 8.35 6.28 20.64
CA GLU A 232 8.70 7.67 20.98
C GLU A 232 8.31 8.65 19.88
N HIS A 233 8.25 8.18 18.62
CA HIS A 233 7.84 8.97 17.46
C HIS A 233 6.33 8.97 17.25
N LYS A 234 5.59 8.09 17.93
CA LYS A 234 4.18 7.79 17.66
C LYS A 234 3.91 7.55 16.18
N SER A 235 4.85 6.88 15.53
CA SER A 235 4.92 6.73 14.08
C SER A 235 4.79 5.29 13.66
N LEU A 236 3.89 5.04 12.72
CA LEU A 236 3.62 3.75 12.11
C LEU A 236 4.11 3.76 10.65
N MET A 237 4.93 2.77 10.27
CA MET A 237 5.28 2.47 8.88
C MET A 237 4.65 1.12 8.53
N PRO A 238 3.47 1.11 7.92
CA PRO A 238 2.67 -0.09 7.72
C PRO A 238 3.10 -0.94 6.51
N GLY A 239 4.14 -0.51 5.78
CA GLY A 239 4.42 -1.07 4.47
C GLY A 239 3.23 -0.86 3.53
N ASP A 240 2.84 -1.92 2.83
CA ASP A 240 1.72 -1.93 1.89
C ASP A 240 0.40 -2.37 2.51
N ASN A 241 0.37 -2.56 3.82
CA ASN A 241 -0.89 -2.90 4.49
C ASN A 241 -1.91 -1.76 4.52
N ILE A 242 -1.48 -0.52 4.33
CA ILE A 242 -2.36 0.64 4.12
C ILE A 242 -1.68 1.71 3.27
N TYR A 243 -2.41 2.25 2.32
CA TYR A 243 -2.13 3.47 1.54
C TYR A 243 -3.45 4.10 1.06
N LYS A 244 -3.41 5.35 0.56
CA LYS A 244 -4.64 6.11 0.22
C LYS A 244 -5.31 5.64 -1.10
N THR A 245 -5.39 4.33 -1.32
CA THR A 245 -6.03 3.72 -2.49
C THR A 245 -6.55 2.35 -2.09
N PHE A 246 -7.70 1.92 -2.63
CA PHE A 246 -8.21 0.58 -2.34
C PHE A 246 -7.22 -0.50 -2.79
N PRO A 247 -6.90 -1.48 -1.93
CA PRO A 247 -5.83 -2.42 -2.19
C PRO A 247 -6.19 -3.45 -3.26
N ASN A 248 -5.18 -4.00 -3.89
CA ASN A 248 -5.33 -5.14 -4.76
C ASN A 248 -5.45 -6.43 -3.92
N LEU A 249 -6.68 -6.85 -3.64
CA LEU A 249 -6.95 -8.06 -2.84
C LEU A 249 -6.57 -9.36 -3.57
N TYR A 250 -6.46 -9.32 -4.90
CA TYR A 250 -6.00 -10.42 -5.73
C TYR A 250 -5.17 -9.93 -6.90
N THR A 251 -3.91 -10.34 -6.97
CA THR A 251 -3.02 -9.91 -8.05
C THR A 251 -3.00 -10.88 -9.22
N ILE A 252 -3.36 -10.41 -10.40
CA ILE A 252 -3.38 -11.24 -11.62
C ILE A 252 -1.99 -11.61 -12.15
N ARG A 253 -0.92 -11.00 -11.64
CA ARG A 253 0.46 -11.33 -12.01
C ARG A 253 0.96 -12.67 -11.46
N GLY A 254 0.28 -13.27 -10.50
CA GLY A 254 0.60 -14.61 -9.97
C GLY A 254 1.38 -14.59 -8.67
N THR A 255 1.08 -13.66 -7.77
CA THR A 255 1.57 -13.69 -6.38
C THR A 255 0.87 -14.79 -5.57
N THR A 256 1.34 -15.01 -4.34
CA THR A 256 0.64 -15.87 -3.39
C THR A 256 -0.75 -15.32 -3.06
N HIS A 257 -1.62 -16.20 -2.56
CA HIS A 257 -2.93 -15.79 -2.05
C HIS A 257 -2.76 -14.76 -0.93
N ARG A 258 -3.58 -13.72 -0.96
CA ARG A 258 -3.70 -12.72 0.11
C ARG A 258 -4.83 -13.12 1.04
N ASP A 259 -4.49 -13.42 2.28
CA ASP A 259 -5.50 -13.70 3.31
C ASP A 259 -6.15 -12.39 3.78
N VAL A 260 -7.33 -12.11 3.24
CA VAL A 260 -8.05 -10.85 3.52
C VAL A 260 -8.47 -10.77 4.99
N ALA A 261 -8.88 -11.87 5.61
CA ALA A 261 -9.24 -11.90 7.02
C ALA A 261 -8.02 -11.67 7.93
N GLY A 262 -6.89 -12.27 7.59
CA GLY A 262 -5.60 -12.02 8.23
C GLY A 262 -5.16 -10.55 8.08
N TRP A 263 -5.38 -9.96 6.90
CA TRP A 263 -5.08 -8.54 6.65
C TRP A 263 -5.92 -7.61 7.54
N VAL A 264 -7.22 -7.88 7.67
CA VAL A 264 -8.10 -7.17 8.61
C VAL A 264 -7.56 -7.23 10.04
N SER A 265 -7.15 -8.43 10.50
CA SER A 265 -6.56 -8.62 11.83
C SER A 265 -5.24 -7.85 12.00
N SER A 266 -4.42 -7.76 10.97
CA SER A 266 -3.19 -6.96 10.97
C SER A 266 -3.47 -5.47 11.12
N LEU A 267 -4.50 -4.94 10.44
CA LEU A 267 -4.94 -3.56 10.58
C LEU A 267 -5.51 -3.27 11.97
N ASP A 268 -6.22 -4.21 12.59
CA ASP A 268 -6.69 -4.08 13.97
C ASP A 268 -5.52 -3.98 14.98
N LYS A 269 -4.43 -4.73 14.76
CA LYS A 269 -3.19 -4.59 15.56
C LYS A 269 -2.59 -3.18 15.38
N MET A 270 -2.51 -2.66 14.16
CA MET A 270 -1.97 -1.33 13.89
C MET A 270 -2.79 -0.23 14.56
N ARG A 271 -4.13 -0.35 14.56
CA ARG A 271 -5.04 0.61 15.23
C ARG A 271 -4.81 0.70 16.74
N SER A 272 -4.39 -0.39 17.39
CA SER A 272 -4.14 -0.42 18.83
C SER A 272 -2.94 0.42 19.28
N HIS A 273 -2.08 0.86 18.36
CA HIS A 273 -0.94 1.73 18.70
C HIS A 273 -1.30 3.21 18.81
N GLU A 274 -2.50 3.63 18.36
CA GLU A 274 -2.93 5.03 18.40
C GLU A 274 -1.90 5.99 17.77
N ALA A 275 -1.45 5.67 16.57
CA ALA A 275 -0.42 6.42 15.85
C ALA A 275 -0.85 7.88 15.60
N GLU A 276 0.08 8.82 15.73
CA GLU A 276 -0.09 10.22 15.30
C GLU A 276 0.42 10.44 13.86
N PHE A 277 1.31 9.58 13.38
CA PHE A 277 1.91 9.64 12.06
C PHE A 277 1.87 8.28 11.41
N ILE A 278 1.33 8.20 10.19
CA ILE A 278 1.45 7.02 9.34
C ILE A 278 2.27 7.38 8.11
N PHE A 279 3.36 6.67 7.90
CA PHE A 279 4.24 6.79 6.73
C PHE A 279 4.10 5.54 5.86
N PRO A 280 3.11 5.50 4.93
CA PRO A 280 2.86 4.33 4.10
C PRO A 280 3.94 4.20 3.02
N SER A 281 4.16 2.99 2.54
CA SER A 281 5.14 2.79 1.48
C SER A 281 4.65 3.26 0.10
N HIS A 282 3.38 3.61 -0.03
CA HIS A 282 2.79 4.28 -1.20
C HIS A 282 1.93 5.46 -0.76
N THR A 283 1.75 6.43 -1.67
CA THR A 283 0.97 7.66 -1.45
C THR A 283 1.55 8.59 -0.36
N LYS A 284 0.88 9.67 -0.04
CA LYS A 284 1.33 10.65 0.96
C LYS A 284 1.09 10.18 2.39
N PRO A 285 1.88 10.64 3.36
CA PRO A 285 1.67 10.37 4.79
C PRO A 285 0.30 10.82 5.29
N ILE A 286 -0.13 10.20 6.38
CA ILE A 286 -1.34 10.57 7.13
C ILE A 286 -0.87 11.10 8.48
N ILE A 287 -1.29 12.32 8.82
CA ILE A 287 -0.80 13.07 9.96
C ILE A 287 -1.97 13.50 10.83
N GLY A 288 -1.91 13.21 12.10
CA GLY A 288 -2.95 13.43 13.09
C GLY A 288 -3.50 12.12 13.65
N SER A 289 -3.75 12.06 14.97
CA SER A 289 -4.23 10.82 15.62
C SER A 289 -5.63 10.43 15.12
N GLU A 290 -6.49 11.42 14.91
CA GLU A 290 -7.86 11.19 14.41
C GLU A 290 -7.84 10.71 12.97
N GLU A 291 -7.08 11.39 12.10
CA GLU A 291 -6.93 11.05 10.69
C GLU A 291 -6.27 9.68 10.50
N ALA A 292 -5.29 9.34 11.34
CA ALA A 292 -4.63 8.05 11.31
C ALA A 292 -5.59 6.91 11.71
N MET A 293 -6.35 7.11 12.78
CA MET A 293 -7.34 6.13 13.24
C MET A 293 -8.48 5.96 12.24
N GLU A 294 -8.98 7.08 11.68
CA GLU A 294 -10.02 7.06 10.66
C GLU A 294 -9.56 6.31 9.41
N ALA A 295 -8.36 6.63 8.89
CA ALA A 295 -7.81 5.98 7.70
C ALA A 295 -7.64 4.47 7.90
N LEU A 296 -7.06 4.03 9.03
CA LEU A 296 -6.92 2.61 9.36
C LEU A 296 -8.29 1.92 9.47
N THR A 297 -9.28 2.60 10.07
CA THR A 297 -10.62 2.05 10.25
C THR A 297 -11.35 1.90 8.92
N ILE A 298 -11.37 2.95 8.09
CA ILE A 298 -12.04 2.92 6.78
C ILE A 298 -11.41 1.87 5.88
N TYR A 299 -10.07 1.79 5.85
CA TYR A 299 -9.36 0.82 5.03
C TYR A 299 -9.65 -0.63 5.46
N ARG A 300 -9.59 -0.88 6.75
CA ARG A 300 -9.92 -2.16 7.39
C ARG A 300 -11.35 -2.58 7.08
N ASP A 301 -12.31 -1.68 7.27
CA ASP A 301 -13.73 -1.96 7.08
C ASP A 301 -14.07 -2.17 5.61
N ALA A 302 -13.42 -1.42 4.70
CA ALA A 302 -13.62 -1.57 3.26
C ALA A 302 -13.19 -2.96 2.76
N ILE A 303 -12.01 -3.45 3.18
CA ILE A 303 -11.55 -4.78 2.75
C ILE A 303 -12.36 -5.90 3.42
N GLN A 304 -12.74 -5.74 4.69
CA GLN A 304 -13.64 -6.69 5.36
C GLN A 304 -15.00 -6.76 4.67
N TYR A 305 -15.58 -5.62 4.32
CA TYR A 305 -16.85 -5.58 3.62
C TYR A 305 -16.83 -6.37 2.31
N VAL A 306 -15.79 -6.17 1.49
CA VAL A 306 -15.64 -6.92 0.24
C VAL A 306 -15.52 -8.42 0.50
N HIS A 307 -14.72 -8.82 1.49
CA HIS A 307 -14.59 -10.22 1.88
C HIS A 307 -15.93 -10.81 2.30
N ASP A 308 -16.63 -10.18 3.24
CA ASP A 308 -17.85 -10.70 3.83
C ASP A 308 -19.00 -10.76 2.80
N GLN A 309 -19.12 -9.76 1.92
CA GLN A 309 -20.09 -9.79 0.83
C GLN A 309 -19.77 -10.89 -0.20
N THR A 310 -18.50 -11.15 -0.47
CA THR A 310 -18.10 -12.26 -1.34
C THR A 310 -18.51 -13.61 -0.73
N ILE A 311 -18.21 -13.83 0.54
CA ILE A 311 -18.62 -15.06 1.26
C ILE A 311 -20.16 -15.20 1.30
N ARG A 312 -20.88 -14.11 1.57
CA ARG A 312 -22.34 -14.12 1.57
C ARG A 312 -22.89 -14.58 0.21
N LEU A 313 -22.42 -13.98 -0.89
CA LEU A 313 -22.87 -14.33 -2.25
C LEU A 313 -22.47 -15.75 -2.68
N MET A 314 -21.36 -16.28 -2.15
CA MET A 314 -20.97 -17.68 -2.42
C MET A 314 -21.88 -18.70 -1.70
N ASN A 315 -22.59 -18.28 -0.65
CA ASN A 315 -23.50 -19.14 0.13
C ASN A 315 -24.97 -19.03 -0.31
N GLU A 316 -25.33 -18.10 -1.19
CA GLU A 316 -26.63 -17.97 -1.84
C GLU A 316 -26.71 -18.79 -3.14
#